data_d4181ac314434472129df500c5c48313
#
_entry.id   d4181ac314434472129df500c5c48313
#
_cell.length_a   1.000
_cell.length_b   1.000
_cell.length_c   1.000
_cell.angle_alpha   90.00
_cell.angle_beta   90.00
_cell.angle_gamma   90.00
#
_symmetry.space_group_name_H-M   'P 1'
#
loop_
_entity.id
_entity.type
_entity.pdbx_description
1 polymer ?
#
loop_
_entity_poly.entity_id
_entity_poly.type
_entity_poly.pdbx_seq_one_letter_code
_entity_poly.pdbx_strand_id
1 'polypeptide(L)'
;MYTEDAINCQQYAQKSEANLKNVGMMVALSIQQNWLSVGDQMTDVHRLGLESRFLWGNKIKTYEYLQANSHQLYTDAMAAINSGDSDRDKARALMEVFLRVDGLGIPKAGFTCQLMAGLVGCMDVHNIRLYRLDIKDLSLSKNPKTSKGVDANNKKVWAYIDVCHDIGTESLWDIWCDLLATKSKKWIDGAHVSAVHYSYLTDA
;
A
#
# COMPACT_ATOMS: atom_id res chain seq x y z
N MET A 1 10.55 15.21 -5.23
CA MET A 1 11.06 14.74 -3.89
C MET A 1 9.86 14.39 -3.03
N TYR A 2 9.86 13.24 -2.36
CA TYR A 2 8.78 12.89 -1.45
C TYR A 2 8.54 13.98 -0.41
N THR A 3 7.27 14.22 -0.06
CA THR A 3 6.91 15.11 1.03
C THR A 3 7.46 14.59 2.36
N GLU A 4 7.64 15.48 3.32
CA GLU A 4 8.08 15.12 4.68
C GLU A 4 7.18 14.03 5.28
N ASP A 5 5.87 14.13 5.08
CA ASP A 5 4.91 13.13 5.57
C ASP A 5 5.11 11.75 4.97
N ALA A 6 5.43 11.67 3.66
CA ALA A 6 5.71 10.40 3.02
C ALA A 6 6.98 9.76 3.59
N ILE A 7 8.03 10.57 3.80
CA ILE A 7 9.30 10.12 4.40
C ILE A 7 9.05 9.66 5.84
N ASN A 8 8.29 10.40 6.62
CA ASN A 8 7.94 10.04 8.00
C ASN A 8 7.16 8.72 8.04
N CYS A 9 6.22 8.50 7.11
CA CYS A 9 5.48 7.25 7.02
C CYS A 9 6.41 6.07 6.70
N GLN A 10 7.36 6.25 5.77
CA GLN A 10 8.34 5.23 5.43
C GLN A 10 9.24 4.89 6.63
N GLN A 11 9.74 5.90 7.32
CA GLN A 11 10.54 5.71 8.54
C GLN A 11 9.74 5.02 9.65
N TYR A 12 8.47 5.39 9.83
CA TYR A 12 7.57 4.73 10.77
C TYR A 12 7.40 3.25 10.43
N ALA A 13 7.07 2.92 9.17
CA ALA A 13 6.85 1.55 8.72
C ALA A 13 8.08 0.66 8.92
N GLN A 14 9.28 1.20 8.69
CA GLN A 14 10.55 0.48 8.82
C GLN A 14 11.02 0.29 10.27
N LYS A 15 10.41 0.98 11.24
CA LYS A 15 10.87 0.97 12.65
C LYS A 15 10.58 -0.33 13.36
N SER A 16 9.46 -1.00 13.06
CA SER A 16 9.05 -2.25 13.72
C SER A 16 8.02 -3.04 12.91
N GLU A 17 7.88 -4.34 13.24
CA GLU A 17 6.82 -5.18 12.67
C GLU A 17 5.41 -4.68 13.00
N ALA A 18 5.20 -4.13 14.19
CA ALA A 18 3.92 -3.56 14.60
C ALA A 18 3.55 -2.36 13.72
N ASN A 19 4.53 -1.52 13.41
CA ASN A 19 4.33 -0.35 12.55
C ASN A 19 4.04 -0.76 11.11
N LEU A 20 4.76 -1.75 10.56
CA LEU A 20 4.46 -2.31 9.25
C LEU A 20 3.04 -2.89 9.20
N LYS A 21 2.63 -3.63 10.23
CA LYS A 21 1.28 -4.16 10.35
C LYS A 21 0.23 -3.05 10.31
N ASN A 22 0.45 -1.95 11.02
CA ASN A 22 -0.44 -0.79 11.01
C ASN A 22 -0.54 -0.17 9.61
N VAL A 23 0.59 0.00 8.91
CA VAL A 23 0.58 0.51 7.53
C VAL A 23 -0.18 -0.43 6.58
N GLY A 24 0.06 -1.73 6.66
CA GLY A 24 -0.67 -2.73 5.87
C GLY A 24 -2.18 -2.70 6.15
N MET A 25 -2.56 -2.52 7.42
CA MET A 25 -3.96 -2.42 7.82
C MET A 25 -4.60 -1.12 7.32
N MET A 26 -3.91 0.00 7.40
CA MET A 26 -4.37 1.29 6.85
C MET A 26 -4.64 1.18 5.35
N VAL A 27 -3.74 0.54 4.59
CA VAL A 27 -3.93 0.29 3.15
C VAL A 27 -5.15 -0.59 2.91
N ALA A 28 -5.35 -1.64 3.70
CA ALA A 28 -6.52 -2.52 3.57
C ALA A 28 -7.82 -1.76 3.85
N LEU A 29 -7.88 -0.95 4.90
CA LEU A 29 -9.05 -0.16 5.25
C LEU A 29 -9.39 0.89 4.19
N SER A 30 -8.40 1.41 3.46
CA SER A 30 -8.62 2.35 2.36
C SER A 30 -9.33 1.75 1.14
N ILE A 31 -9.52 0.41 1.08
CA ILE A 31 -10.21 -0.24 -0.04
C ILE A 31 -11.68 0.19 -0.04
N GLN A 32 -12.11 0.85 -1.14
CA GLN A 32 -13.48 1.33 -1.34
C GLN A 32 -13.99 2.25 -0.21
N GLN A 33 -13.11 3.01 0.40
CA GLN A 33 -13.45 3.95 1.46
C GLN A 33 -12.94 5.35 1.15
N ASN A 34 -13.54 6.33 1.80
CA ASN A 34 -12.99 7.67 1.84
C ASN A 34 -11.72 7.65 2.69
N TRP A 35 -10.60 8.09 2.12
CA TRP A 35 -9.32 8.13 2.82
C TRP A 35 -9.39 8.85 4.17
N LEU A 36 -10.15 9.95 4.25
CA LEU A 36 -10.30 10.73 5.49
C LEU A 36 -10.95 9.94 6.64
N SER A 37 -11.67 8.87 6.35
CA SER A 37 -12.29 8.02 7.37
C SER A 37 -11.40 6.88 7.84
N VAL A 38 -10.23 6.69 7.22
CA VAL A 38 -9.36 5.53 7.51
C VAL A 38 -8.79 5.60 8.93
N GLY A 39 -8.47 6.80 9.42
CA GLY A 39 -8.01 6.98 10.79
C GLY A 39 -9.02 6.50 11.84
N ASP A 40 -10.29 6.92 11.72
CA ASP A 40 -11.35 6.46 12.61
C ASP A 40 -11.55 4.95 12.52
N GLN A 41 -11.45 4.38 11.30
CA GLN A 41 -11.53 2.95 11.08
C GLN A 41 -10.36 2.20 11.74
N MET A 42 -9.14 2.75 11.68
CA MET A 42 -7.96 2.19 12.37
C MET A 42 -8.21 2.13 13.87
N THR A 43 -8.66 3.23 14.48
CA THR A 43 -8.99 3.30 15.91
C THR A 43 -10.02 2.23 16.30
N ASP A 44 -11.07 2.07 15.50
CA ASP A 44 -12.11 1.06 15.75
C ASP A 44 -11.55 -0.37 15.64
N VAL A 45 -10.76 -0.65 14.61
CA VAL A 45 -10.11 -1.96 14.42
C VAL A 45 -9.11 -2.28 15.53
N HIS A 46 -8.33 -1.30 16.00
CA HIS A 46 -7.42 -1.50 17.13
C HIS A 46 -8.17 -1.86 18.41
N ARG A 47 -9.33 -1.24 18.63
CA ARG A 47 -10.16 -1.48 19.83
C ARG A 47 -10.93 -2.79 19.78
N LEU A 48 -11.51 -3.14 18.62
CA LEU A 48 -12.47 -4.23 18.50
C LEU A 48 -11.93 -5.47 17.76
N GLY A 49 -10.78 -5.34 17.09
CA GLY A 49 -10.24 -6.45 16.29
C GLY A 49 -11.24 -6.93 15.24
N LEU A 50 -11.45 -8.24 15.17
CA LEU A 50 -12.38 -8.85 14.21
C LEU A 50 -13.86 -8.45 14.40
N GLU A 51 -14.25 -7.89 15.54
CA GLU A 51 -15.60 -7.39 15.79
C GLU A 51 -15.84 -6.00 15.15
N SER A 52 -14.82 -5.36 14.61
CA SER A 52 -14.96 -4.09 13.93
C SER A 52 -15.83 -4.21 12.68
N ARG A 53 -16.84 -3.36 12.57
CA ARG A 53 -17.69 -3.26 11.38
C ARG A 53 -16.97 -2.85 10.10
N PHE A 54 -15.76 -2.36 10.22
CA PHE A 54 -14.93 -1.94 9.09
C PHE A 54 -14.14 -3.09 8.49
N LEU A 55 -14.07 -4.23 9.19
CA LEU A 55 -13.49 -5.46 8.66
C LEU A 55 -14.58 -6.28 7.97
N TRP A 56 -14.54 -6.31 6.64
CA TRP A 56 -15.47 -7.09 5.80
C TRP A 56 -14.75 -7.60 4.54
N GLY A 57 -15.21 -8.72 4.01
CA GLY A 57 -14.68 -9.30 2.77
C GLY A 57 -13.16 -9.53 2.82
N ASN A 58 -12.43 -8.95 1.88
CA ASN A 58 -10.97 -9.10 1.81
C ASN A 58 -10.23 -8.40 2.97
N LYS A 59 -10.83 -7.40 3.62
CA LYS A 59 -10.20 -6.71 4.77
C LYS A 59 -10.01 -7.64 5.96
N ILE A 60 -10.97 -8.56 6.20
CA ILE A 60 -10.83 -9.61 7.23
C ILE A 60 -9.61 -10.47 6.94
N LYS A 61 -9.50 -10.97 5.70
CA LYS A 61 -8.36 -11.82 5.30
C LYS A 61 -7.02 -11.10 5.46
N THR A 62 -6.98 -9.83 5.06
CA THR A 62 -5.78 -9.01 5.24
C THR A 62 -5.44 -8.85 6.73
N TYR A 63 -6.43 -8.54 7.56
CA TYR A 63 -6.25 -8.43 9.00
C TYR A 63 -5.69 -9.73 9.62
N GLU A 64 -6.34 -10.86 9.36
CA GLU A 64 -5.90 -12.17 9.86
C GLU A 64 -4.49 -12.52 9.38
N TYR A 65 -4.20 -12.28 8.11
CA TYR A 65 -2.87 -12.54 7.55
C TYR A 65 -1.79 -11.67 8.22
N LEU A 66 -2.06 -10.37 8.39
CA LEU A 66 -1.13 -9.45 9.05
C LEU A 66 -0.91 -9.82 10.52
N GLN A 67 -1.97 -10.25 11.24
CA GLN A 67 -1.81 -10.70 12.62
C GLN A 67 -0.94 -11.96 12.74
N ALA A 68 -1.09 -12.89 11.81
CA ALA A 68 -0.39 -14.17 11.86
C ALA A 68 1.06 -14.08 11.33
N ASN A 69 1.36 -13.13 10.41
CA ASN A 69 2.60 -13.15 9.62
C ASN A 69 3.43 -11.84 9.72
N SER A 70 3.09 -10.92 10.61
CA SER A 70 3.76 -9.59 10.68
C SER A 70 5.28 -9.70 10.82
N HIS A 71 5.78 -10.60 11.64
CA HIS A 71 7.21 -10.82 11.84
C HIS A 71 7.92 -11.22 10.54
N GLN A 72 7.39 -12.22 9.84
CA GLN A 72 7.98 -12.70 8.59
C GLN A 72 7.90 -11.63 7.49
N LEU A 73 6.75 -10.93 7.39
CA LEU A 73 6.58 -9.85 6.43
C LEU A 73 7.58 -8.71 6.67
N TYR A 74 7.77 -8.34 7.94
CA TYR A 74 8.72 -7.29 8.30
C TYR A 74 10.15 -7.70 7.99
N THR A 75 10.55 -8.91 8.35
CA THR A 75 11.89 -9.44 8.07
C THR A 75 12.17 -9.47 6.58
N ASP A 76 11.25 -10.00 5.77
CA ASP A 76 11.41 -10.09 4.32
C ASP A 76 11.40 -8.71 3.65
N ALA A 77 10.54 -7.79 4.12
CA ALA A 77 10.49 -6.43 3.59
C ALA A 77 11.79 -5.66 3.88
N MET A 78 12.32 -5.77 5.10
CA MET A 78 13.61 -5.15 5.43
C MET A 78 14.77 -5.76 4.66
N ALA A 79 14.76 -7.08 4.42
CA ALA A 79 15.76 -7.72 3.58
C ALA A 79 15.71 -7.20 2.13
N ALA A 80 14.51 -7.04 1.56
CA ALA A 80 14.33 -6.48 0.22
C ALA A 80 14.82 -5.03 0.12
N ILE A 81 14.50 -4.19 1.10
CA ILE A 81 14.90 -2.76 1.12
C ILE A 81 16.40 -2.61 1.26
N ASN A 82 17.04 -3.42 2.12
CA ASN A 82 18.46 -3.32 2.45
C ASN A 82 19.35 -4.17 1.53
N SER A 83 18.82 -4.83 0.51
CA SER A 83 19.63 -5.57 -0.45
C SER A 83 20.53 -4.60 -1.23
N GLY A 84 21.64 -5.12 -1.77
CA GLY A 84 22.54 -4.35 -2.64
C GLY A 84 22.04 -4.20 -4.08
N ASP A 85 20.80 -4.61 -4.38
CA ASP A 85 20.22 -4.66 -5.71
C ASP A 85 19.80 -3.27 -6.22
N SER A 86 19.43 -3.20 -7.51
CA SER A 86 18.85 -1.98 -8.08
C SER A 86 17.49 -1.66 -7.44
N ASP A 87 17.09 -0.38 -7.46
CA ASP A 87 15.77 0.03 -6.92
C ASP A 87 14.62 -0.72 -7.61
N ARG A 88 14.76 -1.06 -8.90
CA ARG A 88 13.79 -1.85 -9.65
C ARG A 88 13.68 -3.29 -9.11
N ASP A 89 14.80 -3.92 -8.79
CA ASP A 89 14.84 -5.27 -8.23
C ASP A 89 14.36 -5.27 -6.77
N LYS A 90 14.74 -4.27 -5.98
CA LYS A 90 14.17 -4.04 -4.63
C LYS A 90 12.67 -3.85 -4.66
N ALA A 91 12.16 -3.03 -5.61
CA ALA A 91 10.74 -2.85 -5.82
C ALA A 91 10.04 -4.17 -6.11
N ARG A 92 10.64 -5.01 -6.95
CA ARG A 92 10.12 -6.34 -7.27
C ARG A 92 10.06 -7.24 -6.04
N ALA A 93 11.16 -7.34 -5.30
CA ALA A 93 11.24 -8.16 -4.09
C ALA A 93 10.20 -7.70 -3.05
N LEU A 94 10.08 -6.39 -2.84
CA LEU A 94 9.11 -5.82 -1.90
C LEU A 94 7.67 -6.05 -2.34
N MET A 95 7.36 -5.94 -3.63
CA MET A 95 6.05 -6.30 -4.18
C MET A 95 5.71 -7.77 -3.93
N GLU A 96 6.66 -8.69 -4.08
CA GLU A 96 6.46 -10.11 -3.80
C GLU A 96 6.13 -10.37 -2.32
N VAL A 97 6.73 -9.61 -1.41
CA VAL A 97 6.40 -9.69 0.02
C VAL A 97 4.92 -9.33 0.25
N PHE A 98 4.46 -8.18 -0.27
CA PHE A 98 3.10 -7.72 0.01
C PHE A 98 2.02 -8.39 -0.84
N LEU A 99 2.36 -8.97 -1.98
CA LEU A 99 1.43 -9.80 -2.76
C LEU A 99 1.09 -11.13 -2.11
N ARG A 100 1.86 -11.58 -1.10
CA ARG A 100 1.52 -12.73 -0.25
C ARG A 100 0.38 -12.43 0.71
N VAL A 101 0.15 -11.15 1.02
CA VAL A 101 -0.89 -10.75 1.96
C VAL A 101 -2.26 -10.97 1.34
N ASP A 102 -3.04 -11.87 1.95
CA ASP A 102 -4.39 -12.16 1.50
C ASP A 102 -5.25 -10.90 1.47
N GLY A 103 -5.95 -10.72 0.35
CA GLY A 103 -6.82 -9.55 0.15
C GLY A 103 -6.14 -8.34 -0.49
N LEU A 104 -4.81 -8.31 -0.62
CA LEU A 104 -4.10 -7.28 -1.38
C LEU A 104 -3.88 -7.74 -2.83
N GLY A 105 -4.28 -6.90 -3.77
CA GLY A 105 -3.91 -7.03 -5.18
C GLY A 105 -2.74 -6.10 -5.53
N ILE A 106 -2.28 -6.12 -6.80
CA ILE A 106 -1.13 -5.31 -7.27
C ILE A 106 -1.22 -3.84 -6.81
N PRO A 107 -2.33 -3.09 -7.01
CA PRO A 107 -2.37 -1.67 -6.62
C PRO A 107 -2.20 -1.44 -5.13
N LYS A 108 -2.74 -2.33 -4.28
CA LYS A 108 -2.64 -2.19 -2.82
C LYS A 108 -1.29 -2.67 -2.29
N ALA A 109 -0.73 -3.72 -2.87
CA ALA A 109 0.65 -4.10 -2.61
C ALA A 109 1.61 -2.96 -3.00
N GLY A 110 1.43 -2.35 -4.18
CA GLY A 110 2.20 -1.18 -4.61
C GLY A 110 2.04 0.02 -3.66
N PHE A 111 0.84 0.28 -3.15
CA PHE A 111 0.63 1.32 -2.16
C PHE A 111 1.34 1.01 -0.84
N THR A 112 1.31 -0.23 -0.37
CA THR A 112 2.07 -0.63 0.83
C THR A 112 3.57 -0.47 0.61
N CYS A 113 4.09 -0.84 -0.58
CA CYS A 113 5.48 -0.60 -0.95
C CYS A 113 5.85 0.89 -0.95
N GLN A 114 4.96 1.76 -1.42
CA GLN A 114 5.16 3.21 -1.41
C GLN A 114 5.27 3.74 0.02
N LEU A 115 4.35 3.35 0.89
CA LEU A 115 4.34 3.76 2.30
C LEU A 115 5.47 3.12 3.11
N MET A 116 6.05 2.01 2.64
CA MET A 116 7.17 1.33 3.30
C MET A 116 8.52 1.89 2.88
N ALA A 117 8.73 2.17 1.58
CA ALA A 117 10.06 2.48 1.07
C ALA A 117 10.09 3.42 -0.15
N GLY A 118 8.94 3.85 -0.66
CA GLY A 118 8.90 4.73 -1.84
C GLY A 118 9.35 4.08 -3.16
N LEU A 119 9.58 2.78 -3.19
CA LEU A 119 10.13 2.07 -4.35
C LEU A 119 9.09 1.78 -5.44
N VAL A 120 7.81 1.84 -5.11
CA VAL A 120 6.69 1.63 -6.04
C VAL A 120 5.63 2.69 -5.76
N GLY A 121 4.81 3.03 -6.73
CA GLY A 121 3.78 4.06 -6.57
C GLY A 121 2.39 3.49 -6.25
N CYS A 122 1.54 4.31 -5.65
CA CYS A 122 0.12 4.02 -5.50
C CYS A 122 -0.60 4.28 -6.83
N MET A 123 -1.03 3.21 -7.51
CA MET A 123 -1.96 3.32 -8.64
C MET A 123 -3.37 2.94 -8.20
N ASP A 124 -4.03 3.86 -7.56
CA ASP A 124 -5.45 3.72 -7.24
C ASP A 124 -6.33 3.94 -8.49
N VAL A 125 -7.64 3.85 -8.33
CA VAL A 125 -8.59 4.06 -9.42
C VAL A 125 -8.45 5.43 -10.09
N HIS A 126 -7.95 6.43 -9.38
CA HIS A 126 -7.78 7.78 -9.91
C HIS A 126 -6.55 7.86 -10.81
N ASN A 127 -5.42 7.35 -10.35
CA ASN A 127 -4.20 7.25 -11.15
C ASN A 127 -4.39 6.33 -12.36
N ILE A 128 -5.06 5.18 -12.19
CA ILE A 128 -5.41 4.28 -13.30
C ILE A 128 -6.18 5.00 -14.39
N ARG A 129 -7.18 5.83 -14.04
CA ARG A 129 -7.95 6.62 -15.01
C ARG A 129 -7.14 7.73 -15.64
N LEU A 130 -6.34 8.44 -14.85
CA LEU A 130 -5.49 9.53 -15.34
C LEU A 130 -4.50 9.04 -16.39
N TYR A 131 -3.84 7.92 -16.14
CA TYR A 131 -2.85 7.33 -17.02
C TYR A 131 -3.45 6.34 -18.03
N ARG A 132 -4.78 6.18 -18.07
CA ARG A 132 -5.52 5.32 -19.02
C ARG A 132 -5.05 3.87 -19.01
N LEU A 133 -4.72 3.34 -17.83
CA LEU A 133 -4.29 1.95 -17.65
C LEU A 133 -5.49 0.99 -17.68
N ASP A 134 -5.30 -0.21 -18.26
CA ASP A 134 -6.34 -1.25 -18.19
C ASP A 134 -6.30 -1.93 -16.79
N ILE A 135 -7.42 -1.86 -16.09
CA ILE A 135 -7.55 -2.50 -14.77
C ILE A 135 -7.34 -4.02 -14.83
N LYS A 136 -7.56 -4.64 -16.00
CA LYS A 136 -7.32 -6.08 -16.20
C LYS A 136 -5.84 -6.43 -16.10
N ASP A 137 -4.96 -5.52 -16.45
CA ASP A 137 -3.52 -5.71 -16.35
C ASP A 137 -3.03 -5.68 -14.90
N LEU A 138 -3.85 -5.17 -13.99
CA LEU A 138 -3.57 -5.08 -12.56
C LEU A 138 -4.18 -6.23 -11.75
N SER A 139 -4.87 -7.17 -12.40
CA SER A 139 -5.50 -8.31 -11.75
C SER A 139 -4.63 -9.56 -11.90
N LEU A 140 -4.22 -10.14 -10.77
CA LEU A 140 -3.50 -11.41 -10.75
C LEU A 140 -4.47 -12.60 -10.76
N SER A 141 -4.07 -13.66 -11.44
CA SER A 141 -4.73 -14.96 -11.29
C SER A 141 -4.39 -15.52 -9.91
N LYS A 142 -5.42 -15.79 -9.09
CA LYS A 142 -5.23 -16.50 -7.83
C LYS A 142 -4.87 -17.95 -8.11
N ASN A 143 -3.77 -18.42 -7.51
CA ASN A 143 -3.29 -19.80 -7.63
C ASN A 143 -3.11 -20.27 -9.09
N PRO A 144 -2.21 -19.66 -9.87
CA PRO A 144 -1.94 -20.10 -11.21
C PRO A 144 -1.43 -21.55 -11.18
N LYS A 145 -2.18 -22.47 -11.83
CA LYS A 145 -1.86 -23.92 -11.82
C LYS A 145 -0.78 -24.31 -12.84
N THR A 146 -0.34 -23.38 -13.65
CA THR A 146 0.62 -23.61 -14.74
C THR A 146 1.75 -22.62 -14.69
N SER A 147 2.93 -23.01 -15.17
CA SER A 147 4.07 -22.10 -15.34
C SER A 147 3.70 -20.86 -16.17
N LYS A 148 2.93 -21.04 -17.23
CA LYS A 148 2.43 -19.93 -18.07
C LYS A 148 1.58 -18.93 -17.27
N GLY A 149 0.78 -19.41 -16.31
CA GLY A 149 -0.02 -18.54 -15.43
C GLY A 149 0.85 -17.78 -14.43
N VAL A 150 1.89 -18.42 -13.89
CA VAL A 150 2.89 -17.77 -13.02
C VAL A 150 3.64 -16.69 -13.81
N ASP A 151 4.10 -17.00 -15.01
CA ASP A 151 4.81 -16.07 -15.88
C ASP A 151 3.93 -14.86 -16.26
N ALA A 152 2.64 -15.09 -16.52
CA ALA A 152 1.70 -14.02 -16.80
C ALA A 152 1.53 -13.07 -15.60
N ASN A 153 1.42 -13.61 -14.39
CA ASN A 153 1.38 -12.82 -13.16
C ASN A 153 2.68 -12.01 -12.97
N ASN A 154 3.82 -12.65 -13.16
CA ASN A 154 5.12 -12.01 -13.06
C ASN A 154 5.27 -10.84 -14.03
N LYS A 155 4.86 -11.02 -15.29
CA LYS A 155 4.86 -9.95 -16.30
C LYS A 155 4.01 -8.75 -15.87
N LYS A 156 2.85 -8.98 -15.27
CA LYS A 156 1.98 -7.90 -14.78
C LYS A 156 2.63 -7.11 -13.63
N VAL A 157 3.28 -7.80 -12.71
CA VAL A 157 3.97 -7.12 -11.60
C VAL A 157 5.13 -6.28 -12.11
N TRP A 158 5.94 -6.81 -13.03
CA TRP A 158 7.00 -6.05 -13.68
C TRP A 158 6.47 -4.83 -14.44
N ALA A 159 5.43 -5.02 -15.25
CA ALA A 159 4.81 -3.91 -15.98
C ALA A 159 4.29 -2.82 -15.05
N TYR A 160 3.71 -3.19 -13.91
CA TYR A 160 3.27 -2.23 -12.88
C TYR A 160 4.44 -1.43 -12.31
N ILE A 161 5.54 -2.10 -11.95
CA ILE A 161 6.74 -1.45 -11.43
C ILE A 161 7.33 -0.50 -12.48
N ASP A 162 7.47 -0.97 -13.73
CA ASP A 162 8.03 -0.17 -14.82
C ASP A 162 7.19 1.09 -15.06
N VAL A 163 5.87 1.00 -15.11
CA VAL A 163 4.99 2.17 -15.24
C VAL A 163 5.13 3.11 -14.04
N CYS A 164 5.26 2.60 -12.81
CA CYS A 164 5.49 3.44 -11.63
C CYS A 164 6.82 4.20 -11.72
N HIS A 165 7.88 3.54 -12.21
CA HIS A 165 9.19 4.16 -12.37
C HIS A 165 9.22 5.16 -13.53
N ASP A 166 8.54 4.86 -14.64
CA ASP A 166 8.44 5.76 -15.81
C ASP A 166 7.70 7.08 -15.47
N ILE A 167 6.65 7.00 -14.66
CA ILE A 167 5.91 8.19 -14.17
C ILE A 167 6.71 8.89 -13.06
N GLY A 168 7.42 8.13 -12.25
CA GLY A 168 8.06 8.56 -11.02
C GLY A 168 7.19 8.30 -9.79
N THR A 169 7.71 7.52 -8.85
CA THR A 169 6.98 7.14 -7.63
C THR A 169 6.60 8.34 -6.77
N GLU A 170 7.45 9.36 -6.72
CA GLU A 170 7.19 10.64 -6.04
C GLU A 170 6.05 11.41 -6.71
N SER A 171 6.04 11.48 -8.03
CA SER A 171 4.98 12.14 -8.81
C SER A 171 3.64 11.46 -8.59
N LEU A 172 3.60 10.13 -8.54
CA LEU A 172 2.39 9.36 -8.22
C LEU A 172 1.87 9.68 -6.82
N TRP A 173 2.75 9.90 -5.85
CA TRP A 173 2.39 10.31 -4.52
C TRP A 173 1.76 11.71 -4.50
N ASP A 174 2.42 12.68 -5.12
CA ASP A 174 1.96 14.08 -5.15
C ASP A 174 0.61 14.20 -5.86
N ILE A 175 0.44 13.55 -7.02
CA ILE A 175 -0.82 13.52 -7.75
C ILE A 175 -1.93 12.85 -6.93
N TRP A 176 -1.62 11.77 -6.24
CA TRP A 176 -2.59 11.09 -5.38
C TRP A 176 -3.05 11.99 -4.23
N CYS A 177 -2.12 12.70 -3.58
CA CYS A 177 -2.42 13.67 -2.53
C CYS A 177 -3.30 14.82 -3.05
N ASP A 178 -2.95 15.40 -4.20
CA ASP A 178 -3.70 16.48 -4.83
C ASP A 178 -5.11 16.06 -5.22
N LEU A 179 -5.26 14.87 -5.78
CA LEU A 179 -6.57 14.32 -6.15
C LEU A 179 -7.45 14.09 -4.93
N LEU A 180 -6.89 13.62 -3.82
CA LEU A 180 -7.62 13.45 -2.57
C LEU A 180 -8.02 14.81 -1.96
N ALA A 181 -7.10 15.76 -1.92
CA ALA A 181 -7.36 17.11 -1.43
C ALA A 181 -8.46 17.81 -2.24
N THR A 182 -8.44 17.70 -3.56
CA THR A 182 -9.45 18.32 -4.45
C THR A 182 -10.83 17.70 -4.30
N LYS A 183 -10.90 16.38 -4.02
CA LYS A 183 -12.19 15.66 -3.91
C LYS A 183 -12.83 15.75 -2.54
N SER A 184 -12.05 15.99 -1.49
CA SER A 184 -12.61 16.17 -0.17
C SER A 184 -12.92 17.65 0.06
N LYS A 185 -14.16 18.06 -0.23
CA LYS A 185 -14.67 19.41 0.10
C LYS A 185 -14.56 19.79 1.59
N LYS A 186 -14.04 18.91 2.42
CA LYS A 186 -13.84 19.08 3.86
C LYS A 186 -12.37 19.20 4.26
N TRP A 187 -11.49 19.47 3.28
CA TRP A 187 -10.10 19.71 3.60
C TRP A 187 -9.96 21.05 4.33
N ILE A 188 -9.73 20.98 5.61
CA ILE A 188 -9.58 22.15 6.47
C ILE A 188 -8.09 22.49 6.53
N ASP A 189 -7.78 23.72 6.13
CA ASP A 189 -6.56 24.47 6.48
C ASP A 189 -5.21 23.93 5.98
N GLY A 190 -5.14 23.41 4.78
CA GLY A 190 -3.84 23.10 4.12
C GLY A 190 -3.05 21.97 4.76
N ALA A 191 -3.64 21.23 5.69
CA ALA A 191 -3.02 20.02 6.21
C ALA A 191 -2.95 18.92 5.15
N HIS A 192 -1.78 18.38 4.92
CA HIS A 192 -1.55 17.31 3.97
C HIS A 192 -2.32 16.05 4.38
N VAL A 193 -2.89 15.31 3.42
CA VAL A 193 -3.71 14.10 3.69
C VAL A 193 -2.95 13.08 4.53
N SER A 194 -1.67 12.94 4.27
CA SER A 194 -0.80 12.03 5.01
C SER A 194 -0.54 12.48 6.45
N ALA A 195 -0.46 13.79 6.73
CA ALA A 195 -0.24 14.29 8.09
C ALA A 195 -1.37 13.88 9.04
N VAL A 196 -2.62 13.96 8.56
CA VAL A 196 -3.79 13.55 9.36
C VAL A 196 -3.74 12.07 9.73
N HIS A 197 -3.23 11.21 8.83
CA HIS A 197 -3.16 9.77 9.10
C HIS A 197 -1.89 9.36 9.83
N TYR A 198 -0.81 10.13 9.66
CA TYR A 198 0.41 9.89 10.40
C TYR A 198 0.23 10.06 11.91
N SER A 199 -0.58 11.03 12.35
CA SER A 199 -0.89 11.20 13.77
C SER A 199 -1.57 9.96 14.37
N TYR A 200 -2.48 9.30 13.63
CA TYR A 200 -3.10 8.05 14.08
C TYR A 200 -2.13 6.86 14.15
N LEU A 201 -1.05 6.89 13.38
CA LEU A 201 -0.03 5.85 13.41
C LEU A 201 0.96 6.05 14.56
N THR A 202 1.19 7.30 14.99
CA THR A 202 2.18 7.63 16.04
C THR A 202 1.62 7.58 17.44
N ASP A 203 0.30 7.75 17.60
CA ASP A 203 -0.37 7.79 18.91
C ASP A 203 -0.89 6.40 19.36
N ALA A 204 -0.64 5.34 18.59
CA ALA A 204 -0.98 3.95 18.89
C ALA A 204 0.25 3.15 19.31
#